data_5f5931ee8c1d367bf36f145026f4adc8
#
_entry.id   5f5931ee8c1d367bf36f145026f4adc8
#
_cell.length_a   1.000
_cell.length_b   1.000
_cell.length_c   1.000
_cell.angle_alpha   90.00
_cell.angle_beta   90.00
_cell.angle_gamma   90.00
#
_symmetry.space_group_name_H-M   'P 1'
#
loop_
_entity.id
_entity.type
_entity.pdbx_description
1 polymer ?
#
loop_
_entity_poly.entity_id
_entity_poly.type
_entity_poly.pdbx_seq_one_letter_code
_entity_poly.pdbx_strand_id
1 'polypeptide(L)'
;MVAVALGRMTVTTSVLWFRRDLRLHDHVGLTAALADGDRIAPLFVIDERLQEGRFRSANRLWFMRGSVSALATALEIRGAPLSVVRGDPSEVVSDFAAAVGAGRVVVSRDYTPYGRWRDARVAAALDRGGIAWATFPGLLVHEPEAVTTAEGKPFRVFGPFRRAWLEQIQRDVLAAPDAIGSSGRVDGRRVEDLLERVTPSADLALLPVPGEDAARERLARWTGSPALGRYATDRDRLDLDGTSRLGQDLRWGLLSPAEVVARSVGPGEGRQRFLGELAWRDFYAHLLWHQPRAARASWRPALEQVAWERDPRVIDAWYSGRTGFPVVDAAMRQLTRSGWMHNRARMITASFLTKHLGVDWRVGEQYFMKHLVDGDPASNNGGWQWAASTGTDAQPWFRIFNPTLQAVRHDPDGAYVRRWLPELAGLAGVAIHTPPPGAYITPIVDHREARARALAVYRDATRTP
;
A
#
# COMPACT_ATOMS: atom_id res chain seq x y z
N MET A 1 56.54 4.70 24.53
CA MET A 1 55.24 4.29 25.03
C MET A 1 54.27 5.46 24.75
N VAL A 2 53.50 5.37 23.69
CA VAL A 2 52.46 6.35 23.39
C VAL A 2 51.14 5.75 23.93
N ALA A 3 50.59 6.35 24.99
CA ALA A 3 49.30 5.96 25.52
C ALA A 3 48.22 6.40 24.52
N VAL A 4 47.63 5.43 23.83
CA VAL A 4 46.41 5.64 23.06
C VAL A 4 45.31 5.92 24.09
N ALA A 5 44.87 7.16 24.18
CA ALA A 5 43.69 7.54 24.93
C ALA A 5 42.47 6.84 24.28
N LEU A 6 41.98 5.77 24.91
CA LEU A 6 40.67 5.23 24.65
C LEU A 6 39.65 6.30 25.04
N GLY A 7 39.24 7.10 24.05
CA GLY A 7 38.10 8.00 24.19
C GLY A 7 36.91 7.19 24.69
N ARG A 8 36.35 7.55 25.85
CA ARG A 8 35.06 7.04 26.33
C ARG A 8 34.07 7.22 25.20
N MET A 9 33.63 6.13 24.55
CA MET A 9 32.44 6.16 23.72
C MET A 9 31.30 6.60 24.65
N THR A 10 30.87 7.84 24.52
CA THR A 10 29.68 8.34 25.20
C THR A 10 28.50 7.61 24.56
N VAL A 11 27.88 6.71 25.30
CA VAL A 11 26.62 6.05 24.88
C VAL A 11 25.59 7.16 24.65
N THR A 12 25.17 7.32 23.41
CA THR A 12 24.13 8.30 23.05
C THR A 12 22.76 7.64 23.03
N THR A 13 21.70 8.42 23.19
CA THR A 13 20.32 7.94 23.02
C THR A 13 19.85 8.31 21.62
N SER A 14 19.30 7.32 20.89
CA SER A 14 18.60 7.54 19.62
C SER A 14 17.11 7.31 19.79
N VAL A 15 16.28 8.24 19.37
CA VAL A 15 14.84 7.98 19.20
C VAL A 15 14.68 7.21 17.91
N LEU A 16 14.08 6.00 17.97
CA LEU A 16 13.65 5.26 16.78
C LEU A 16 12.15 5.49 16.60
N TRP A 17 11.79 6.36 15.65
CA TRP A 17 10.41 6.71 15.39
C TRP A 17 9.81 5.79 14.32
N PHE A 18 9.04 4.79 14.77
CA PHE A 18 8.30 3.86 13.91
C PHE A 18 7.09 4.54 13.27
N ARG A 19 6.82 4.23 11.98
CA ARG A 19 5.71 4.79 11.21
C ARG A 19 5.03 3.75 10.31
N ARG A 20 5.66 3.39 9.20
CA ARG A 20 5.25 2.38 8.22
C ARG A 20 6.29 1.25 8.12
N ASP A 21 6.98 1.00 9.19
CA ASP A 21 8.09 0.07 9.34
C ASP A 21 7.95 -0.71 10.66
N LEU A 22 6.71 -1.21 10.91
CA LEU A 22 6.30 -1.82 12.18
C LEU A 22 6.87 -3.24 12.34
N ARG A 23 8.21 -3.35 12.29
CA ARG A 23 8.97 -4.60 12.36
C ARG A 23 10.31 -4.40 13.06
N LEU A 24 10.92 -5.50 13.49
CA LEU A 24 12.29 -5.54 14.01
C LEU A 24 13.25 -6.26 13.05
N HIS A 25 12.76 -7.24 12.30
CA HIS A 25 13.54 -7.94 11.29
C HIS A 25 13.77 -7.07 10.06
N ASP A 26 15.01 -7.03 9.59
CA ASP A 26 15.44 -6.20 8.45
C ASP A 26 15.11 -4.70 8.61
N HIS A 27 15.33 -4.17 9.83
CA HIS A 27 15.11 -2.75 10.12
C HIS A 27 16.44 -1.99 10.10
N VAL A 28 16.79 -1.42 8.94
CA VAL A 28 18.10 -0.79 8.68
C VAL A 28 18.44 0.30 9.70
N GLY A 29 17.48 1.19 10.02
CA GLY A 29 17.70 2.26 10.99
C GLY A 29 17.96 1.75 12.42
N LEU A 30 17.25 0.70 12.86
CA LEU A 30 17.50 0.07 14.17
C LEU A 30 18.88 -0.55 14.21
N THR A 31 19.24 -1.33 13.19
CA THR A 31 20.56 -1.99 13.13
C THR A 31 21.69 -0.96 13.13
N ALA A 32 21.55 0.14 12.38
CA ALA A 32 22.55 1.22 12.34
C ALA A 32 22.69 1.91 13.72
N ALA A 33 21.58 2.22 14.37
CA ALA A 33 21.61 2.85 15.70
C ALA A 33 22.29 1.95 16.77
N LEU A 34 22.00 0.63 16.72
CA LEU A 34 22.64 -0.34 17.62
C LEU A 34 24.12 -0.51 17.34
N ALA A 35 24.53 -0.50 16.07
CA ALA A 35 25.94 -0.60 15.66
C ALA A 35 26.78 0.60 16.17
N ASP A 36 26.17 1.78 16.29
CA ASP A 36 26.79 2.97 16.86
C ASP A 36 26.84 2.94 18.40
N GLY A 37 26.29 1.90 19.03
CA GLY A 37 26.27 1.73 20.49
C GLY A 37 25.19 2.55 21.20
N ASP A 38 24.20 3.04 20.49
CA ASP A 38 23.13 3.86 21.07
C ASP A 38 22.19 3.06 21.97
N ARG A 39 21.65 3.76 22.98
CA ARG A 39 20.41 3.35 23.64
C ARG A 39 19.23 3.79 22.77
N ILE A 40 18.26 2.92 22.61
CA ILE A 40 17.09 3.18 21.77
C ILE A 40 15.90 3.62 22.63
N ALA A 41 15.28 4.73 22.23
CA ALA A 41 13.98 5.16 22.73
C ALA A 41 12.93 4.94 21.60
N PRO A 42 12.21 3.81 21.61
CA PRO A 42 11.22 3.54 20.56
C PRO A 42 10.01 4.45 20.71
N LEU A 43 9.58 5.08 19.62
CA LEU A 43 8.45 5.99 19.56
C LEU A 43 7.50 5.63 18.43
N PHE A 44 6.20 5.67 18.69
CA PHE A 44 5.14 5.72 17.70
C PHE A 44 4.25 6.93 17.92
N VAL A 45 4.04 7.76 16.89
CA VAL A 45 3.18 8.95 16.99
C VAL A 45 1.84 8.67 16.30
N ILE A 46 0.75 8.87 17.07
CA ILE A 46 -0.60 8.87 16.54
C ILE A 46 -0.84 10.24 15.88
N ASP A 47 -0.57 10.31 14.61
CA ASP A 47 -0.72 11.50 13.77
C ASP A 47 -2.20 11.74 13.43
N GLU A 48 -2.82 12.74 14.02
CA GLU A 48 -4.25 13.03 13.90
C GLU A 48 -4.65 13.36 12.47
N ARG A 49 -3.79 14.02 11.69
CA ARG A 49 -4.06 14.34 10.28
C ARG A 49 -4.26 13.10 9.42
N LEU A 50 -3.59 11.99 9.77
CA LEU A 50 -3.75 10.71 9.08
C LEU A 50 -5.01 9.97 9.54
N GLN A 51 -5.45 10.19 10.77
CA GLN A 51 -6.65 9.56 11.32
C GLN A 51 -7.94 10.21 10.86
N GLU A 52 -7.94 11.51 10.60
CA GLU A 52 -9.12 12.31 10.24
C GLU A 52 -9.15 12.67 8.75
N GLY A 53 -8.08 12.44 8.01
CA GLY A 53 -7.94 12.81 6.61
C GLY A 53 -8.87 12.07 5.65
N ARG A 54 -8.95 12.57 4.39
CA ARG A 54 -9.81 12.03 3.32
C ARG A 54 -9.67 10.52 3.08
N PHE A 55 -8.57 9.92 3.49
CA PHE A 55 -8.27 8.50 3.36
C PHE A 55 -8.44 7.73 4.67
N ARG A 56 -9.17 8.29 5.65
CA ARG A 56 -9.48 7.55 6.88
C ARG A 56 -10.14 6.22 6.56
N SER A 57 -9.72 5.14 7.24
CA SER A 57 -10.24 3.79 7.03
C SER A 57 -10.26 3.03 8.36
N ALA A 58 -11.44 2.57 8.77
CA ALA A 58 -11.58 1.77 9.96
C ALA A 58 -10.79 0.45 9.88
N ASN A 59 -10.76 -0.19 8.70
CA ASN A 59 -10.00 -1.43 8.49
C ASN A 59 -8.49 -1.21 8.67
N ARG A 60 -7.94 -0.13 8.11
CA ARG A 60 -6.51 0.18 8.27
C ARG A 60 -6.15 0.62 9.68
N LEU A 61 -7.00 1.40 10.35
CA LEU A 61 -6.77 1.80 11.74
C LEU A 61 -6.80 0.59 12.67
N TRP A 62 -7.73 -0.34 12.48
CA TRP A 62 -7.78 -1.59 13.22
C TRP A 62 -6.51 -2.43 13.01
N PHE A 63 -6.07 -2.60 11.76
CA PHE A 63 -4.87 -3.37 11.44
C PHE A 63 -3.60 -2.71 11.98
N MET A 64 -3.48 -1.38 11.85
CA MET A 64 -2.39 -0.58 12.42
C MET A 64 -2.32 -0.77 13.94
N ARG A 65 -3.46 -0.63 14.64
CA ARG A 65 -3.52 -0.80 16.09
C ARG A 65 -2.98 -2.16 16.51
N GLY A 66 -3.47 -3.25 15.93
CA GLY A 66 -2.98 -4.59 16.21
C GLY A 66 -1.48 -4.76 15.91
N SER A 67 -0.99 -4.15 14.82
CA SER A 67 0.43 -4.20 14.43
C SER A 67 1.31 -3.41 15.40
N VAL A 68 0.88 -2.24 15.87
CA VAL A 68 1.62 -1.46 16.89
C VAL A 68 1.64 -2.18 18.23
N SER A 69 0.53 -2.82 18.63
CA SER A 69 0.51 -3.63 19.87
C SER A 69 1.46 -4.84 19.78
N ALA A 70 1.50 -5.53 18.64
CA ALA A 70 2.45 -6.63 18.40
C ALA A 70 3.92 -6.13 18.45
N LEU A 71 4.21 -4.99 17.82
CA LEU A 71 5.54 -4.36 17.87
C LEU A 71 5.92 -3.98 19.29
N ALA A 72 4.99 -3.41 20.07
CA ALA A 72 5.24 -3.03 21.47
C ALA A 72 5.63 -4.26 22.31
N THR A 73 4.91 -5.38 22.17
CA THR A 73 5.25 -6.64 22.83
C THR A 73 6.65 -7.14 22.41
N ALA A 74 6.95 -7.12 21.12
CA ALA A 74 8.24 -7.58 20.59
C ALA A 74 9.43 -6.72 21.07
N LEU A 75 9.22 -5.41 21.20
CA LEU A 75 10.20 -4.46 21.76
C LEU A 75 10.38 -4.65 23.27
N GLU A 76 9.29 -4.84 24.01
CA GLU A 76 9.34 -5.05 25.47
C GLU A 76 10.10 -6.32 25.84
N ILE A 77 9.89 -7.43 25.13
CA ILE A 77 10.64 -8.68 25.31
C ILE A 77 12.15 -8.44 25.11
N ARG A 78 12.55 -7.50 24.25
CA ARG A 78 13.94 -7.15 23.95
C ARG A 78 14.52 -6.05 24.84
N GLY A 79 13.76 -5.59 25.83
CA GLY A 79 14.20 -4.60 26.82
C GLY A 79 14.01 -3.14 26.39
N ALA A 80 13.30 -2.85 25.28
CA ALA A 80 13.09 -1.51 24.74
C ALA A 80 11.60 -1.17 24.63
N PRO A 81 10.90 -0.82 25.70
CA PRO A 81 9.46 -0.58 25.68
C PRO A 81 9.08 0.59 24.76
N LEU A 82 8.04 0.39 23.93
CA LEU A 82 7.54 1.39 22.99
C LEU A 82 6.77 2.50 23.70
N SER A 83 7.13 3.74 23.43
CA SER A 83 6.32 4.91 23.78
C SER A 83 5.35 5.25 22.65
N VAL A 84 4.07 5.49 22.99
CA VAL A 84 3.05 5.93 22.04
C VAL A 84 2.53 7.29 22.44
N VAL A 85 2.57 8.28 21.55
CA VAL A 85 2.14 9.66 21.82
C VAL A 85 1.22 10.14 20.71
N ARG A 86 0.17 10.89 21.06
CA ARG A 86 -0.76 11.49 20.11
C ARG A 86 -0.42 12.97 19.90
N GLY A 87 -0.48 13.48 18.69
CA GLY A 87 -0.36 14.90 18.37
C GLY A 87 0.31 15.20 17.03
N ASP A 88 0.68 16.46 16.80
CA ASP A 88 1.44 16.88 15.61
C ASP A 88 2.87 16.30 15.70
N PRO A 89 3.32 15.53 14.70
CA PRO A 89 4.65 14.91 14.75
C PRO A 89 5.80 15.89 14.92
N SER A 90 5.70 17.14 14.44
CA SER A 90 6.78 18.12 14.56
C SER A 90 7.00 18.63 15.99
N GLU A 91 5.96 18.58 16.81
CA GLU A 91 6.02 18.93 18.23
C GLU A 91 6.37 17.68 19.05
N VAL A 92 5.56 16.62 18.90
CA VAL A 92 5.69 15.39 19.67
C VAL A 92 7.08 14.75 19.57
N VAL A 93 7.64 14.65 18.36
CA VAL A 93 8.95 14.01 18.16
C VAL A 93 10.08 14.86 18.75
N SER A 94 10.01 16.19 18.60
CA SER A 94 11.00 17.11 19.16
C SER A 94 10.99 17.09 20.69
N ASP A 95 9.80 17.19 21.29
CA ASP A 95 9.63 17.19 22.76
C ASP A 95 10.04 15.84 23.36
N PHE A 96 9.66 14.75 22.72
CA PHE A 96 10.05 13.41 23.15
C PHE A 96 11.56 13.21 23.08
N ALA A 97 12.19 13.62 21.97
CA ALA A 97 13.64 13.51 21.80
C ALA A 97 14.41 14.32 22.86
N ALA A 98 13.96 15.54 23.16
CA ALA A 98 14.50 16.36 24.24
C ALA A 98 14.32 15.70 25.62
N ALA A 99 13.13 15.16 25.91
CA ALA A 99 12.81 14.53 27.19
C ALA A 99 13.66 13.28 27.48
N VAL A 100 14.05 12.51 26.45
CA VAL A 100 14.94 11.35 26.62
C VAL A 100 16.42 11.69 26.48
N GLY A 101 16.77 12.95 26.26
CA GLY A 101 18.15 13.40 26.02
C GLY A 101 18.75 12.78 24.75
N ALA A 102 17.97 12.65 23.69
CA ALA A 102 18.43 12.03 22.47
C ALA A 102 19.36 12.94 21.67
N GLY A 103 20.46 12.39 21.18
CA GLY A 103 21.36 13.08 20.23
C GLY A 103 20.83 13.05 18.78
N ARG A 104 19.97 12.08 18.45
CA ARG A 104 19.40 11.95 17.11
C ARG A 104 18.03 11.25 17.09
N VAL A 105 17.28 11.50 16.03
CA VAL A 105 16.06 10.76 15.66
C VAL A 105 16.31 9.96 14.40
N VAL A 106 16.03 8.67 14.46
CA VAL A 106 16.23 7.69 13.38
C VAL A 106 14.89 7.27 12.82
N VAL A 107 14.76 7.25 11.49
CA VAL A 107 13.52 6.88 10.81
C VAL A 107 13.78 6.11 9.51
N SER A 108 12.84 5.26 9.10
CA SER A 108 12.76 4.78 7.72
C SER A 108 12.18 5.87 6.82
N ARG A 109 12.81 6.14 5.69
CA ARG A 109 12.44 7.22 4.76
C ARG A 109 11.01 7.03 4.22
N ASP A 110 10.20 8.10 4.18
CA ASP A 110 8.85 8.12 3.59
C ASP A 110 8.88 8.83 2.23
N TYR A 111 8.21 8.25 1.24
CA TYR A 111 8.22 8.72 -0.16
C TYR A 111 6.93 9.41 -0.56
N THR A 112 5.91 9.41 0.30
CA THR A 112 4.63 10.07 0.03
C THR A 112 4.75 11.59 0.14
N PRO A 113 3.95 12.38 -0.60
CA PRO A 113 3.96 13.85 -0.47
C PRO A 113 3.72 14.33 0.96
N TYR A 114 2.79 13.68 1.67
CA TYR A 114 2.54 13.99 3.08
C TYR A 114 3.74 13.63 3.96
N GLY A 115 4.32 12.43 3.78
CA GLY A 115 5.48 11.99 4.55
C GLY A 115 6.67 12.94 4.39
N ARG A 116 6.95 13.37 3.17
CA ARG A 116 8.02 14.34 2.89
C ARG A 116 7.78 15.69 3.57
N TRP A 117 6.56 16.22 3.48
CA TRP A 117 6.19 17.46 4.12
C TRP A 117 6.30 17.36 5.66
N ARG A 118 5.80 16.29 6.26
CA ARG A 118 5.89 16.02 7.69
C ARG A 118 7.35 15.89 8.14
N ASP A 119 8.14 15.09 7.45
CA ASP A 119 9.53 14.82 7.78
C ASP A 119 10.39 16.08 7.72
N ALA A 120 10.16 16.96 6.75
CA ALA A 120 10.84 18.26 6.66
C ALA A 120 10.52 19.17 7.88
N ARG A 121 9.28 19.17 8.36
CA ARG A 121 8.88 19.94 9.55
C ARG A 121 9.49 19.37 10.83
N VAL A 122 9.50 18.04 10.97
CA VAL A 122 10.15 17.38 12.10
C VAL A 122 11.65 17.65 12.11
N ALA A 123 12.33 17.48 10.98
CA ALA A 123 13.76 17.78 10.85
C ALA A 123 14.09 19.22 11.24
N ALA A 124 13.30 20.20 10.79
CA ALA A 124 13.48 21.60 11.16
C ALA A 124 13.20 21.88 12.65
N ALA A 125 12.30 21.12 13.31
CA ALA A 125 12.06 21.25 14.73
C ALA A 125 13.22 20.68 15.56
N LEU A 126 13.76 19.54 15.15
CA LEU A 126 14.91 18.89 15.78
C LEU A 126 16.19 19.72 15.65
N ASP A 127 16.43 20.30 14.47
CA ASP A 127 17.59 21.17 14.20
C ASP A 127 17.65 22.35 15.18
N ARG A 128 16.51 22.98 15.50
CA ARG A 128 16.43 24.04 16.52
C ARG A 128 16.83 23.57 17.91
N GLY A 129 16.65 22.29 18.21
CA GLY A 129 17.04 21.65 19.47
C GLY A 129 18.45 21.04 19.43
N GLY A 130 19.21 21.17 18.32
CA GLY A 130 20.52 20.55 18.17
C GLY A 130 20.47 19.02 18.07
N ILE A 131 19.34 18.44 17.70
CA ILE A 131 19.11 16.98 17.61
C ILE A 131 19.21 16.56 16.13
N ALA A 132 20.06 15.58 15.83
CA ALA A 132 20.29 15.12 14.47
C ALA A 132 19.08 14.35 13.90
N TRP A 133 18.81 14.52 12.60
CA TRP A 133 17.82 13.77 11.84
C TRP A 133 18.51 12.76 10.93
N ALA A 134 18.26 11.46 11.13
CA ALA A 134 18.86 10.38 10.36
C ALA A 134 17.79 9.54 9.64
N THR A 135 17.90 9.44 8.31
CA THR A 135 16.96 8.66 7.48
C THR A 135 17.63 7.44 6.89
N PHE A 136 16.93 6.32 6.87
CA PHE A 136 17.40 5.05 6.35
C PHE A 136 16.41 4.46 5.32
N PRO A 137 16.88 3.66 4.34
CA PRO A 137 15.99 2.90 3.45
C PRO A 137 15.22 1.84 4.24
N GLY A 138 14.10 1.34 3.69
CA GLY A 138 13.39 0.24 4.34
C GLY A 138 11.92 0.06 3.93
N LEU A 139 11.35 1.01 3.18
CA LEU A 139 9.97 0.93 2.69
C LEU A 139 9.86 0.54 1.22
N LEU A 140 10.94 0.65 0.46
CA LEU A 140 11.05 0.22 -0.93
C LEU A 140 12.21 -0.80 -1.06
N VAL A 141 12.25 -1.51 -2.16
CA VAL A 141 13.40 -2.36 -2.51
C VAL A 141 14.60 -1.49 -2.86
N HIS A 142 14.36 -0.50 -3.71
CA HIS A 142 15.37 0.50 -4.11
C HIS A 142 14.85 1.91 -3.89
N GLU A 143 15.76 2.80 -3.50
CA GLU A 143 15.44 4.22 -3.39
C GLU A 143 15.04 4.82 -4.75
N PRO A 144 14.06 5.76 -4.79
CA PRO A 144 13.58 6.32 -6.06
C PRO A 144 14.68 6.97 -6.90
N GLU A 145 15.71 7.50 -6.28
CA GLU A 145 16.86 8.13 -6.96
C GLU A 145 17.89 7.12 -7.47
N ALA A 146 17.85 5.87 -6.98
CA ALA A 146 18.79 4.85 -7.41
C ALA A 146 18.38 4.21 -8.76
N VAL A 147 17.10 4.29 -9.13
CA VAL A 147 16.59 3.69 -10.37
C VAL A 147 16.30 4.80 -11.39
N THR A 148 17.32 5.17 -12.17
CA THR A 148 17.26 6.25 -13.15
C THR A 148 17.67 5.78 -14.54
N THR A 149 17.34 6.57 -15.57
CA THR A 149 17.88 6.37 -16.93
C THR A 149 19.39 6.61 -16.97
N ALA A 150 20.05 6.25 -18.07
CA ALA A 150 21.47 6.52 -18.26
C ALA A 150 21.83 8.02 -18.13
N GLU A 151 20.87 8.92 -18.40
CA GLU A 151 21.03 10.37 -18.24
C GLU A 151 20.65 10.88 -16.83
N GLY A 152 20.44 10.00 -15.86
CA GLY A 152 20.06 10.35 -14.49
C GLY A 152 18.60 10.85 -14.34
N LYS A 153 17.73 10.65 -15.34
CA LYS A 153 16.34 11.09 -15.30
C LYS A 153 15.42 10.01 -14.73
N PRO A 154 14.30 10.38 -14.09
CA PRO A 154 13.32 9.41 -13.61
C PRO A 154 12.62 8.69 -14.76
N PHE A 155 12.40 7.40 -14.61
CA PHE A 155 11.59 6.62 -15.53
C PHE A 155 10.12 7.05 -15.48
N ARG A 156 9.47 7.02 -16.65
CA ARG A 156 8.03 7.28 -16.81
C ARG A 156 7.27 6.09 -17.37
N VAL A 157 7.98 5.02 -17.76
CA VAL A 157 7.44 3.80 -18.37
C VAL A 157 7.94 2.61 -17.58
N PHE A 158 7.04 1.70 -17.22
CA PHE A 158 7.33 0.58 -16.33
C PHE A 158 8.32 -0.44 -16.93
N GLY A 159 8.21 -0.75 -18.19
CA GLY A 159 9.08 -1.76 -18.82
C GLY A 159 10.57 -1.46 -18.67
N PRO A 160 11.06 -0.27 -19.06
CA PRO A 160 12.44 0.17 -18.83
C PRO A 160 12.79 0.27 -17.32
N PHE A 161 11.88 0.82 -16.50
CA PHE A 161 12.07 0.88 -15.05
C PHE A 161 12.32 -0.49 -14.46
N ARG A 162 11.47 -1.49 -14.78
CA ARG A 162 11.60 -2.85 -14.27
C ARG A 162 12.96 -3.47 -14.64
N ARG A 163 13.47 -3.25 -15.85
CA ARG A 163 14.80 -3.74 -16.25
C ARG A 163 15.88 -3.16 -15.36
N ALA A 164 15.94 -1.83 -15.25
CA ALA A 164 16.91 -1.14 -14.41
C ALA A 164 16.76 -1.53 -12.91
N TRP A 165 15.53 -1.72 -12.43
CA TRP A 165 15.24 -2.14 -11.06
C TRP A 165 15.78 -3.56 -10.76
N LEU A 166 15.67 -4.49 -11.71
CA LEU A 166 16.19 -5.86 -11.57
C LEU A 166 17.72 -5.94 -11.62
N GLU A 167 18.37 -4.97 -12.25
CA GLU A 167 19.84 -4.88 -12.36
C GLU A 167 20.48 -4.27 -11.11
N GLN A 168 19.71 -3.63 -10.23
CA GLN A 168 20.24 -3.08 -8.98
C GLN A 168 20.70 -4.19 -8.03
N ILE A 169 21.80 -3.91 -7.33
CA ILE A 169 22.34 -4.81 -6.30
C ILE A 169 21.35 -4.86 -5.12
N GLN A 170 20.94 -6.06 -4.76
CA GLN A 170 20.14 -6.27 -3.56
C GLN A 170 21.06 -6.23 -2.34
N ARG A 171 20.66 -5.48 -1.30
CA ARG A 171 21.33 -5.54 -0.01
C ARG A 171 20.98 -6.83 0.73
N ASP A 172 21.83 -7.23 1.64
CA ASP A 172 21.54 -8.33 2.54
C ASP A 172 20.37 -8.02 3.48
N VAL A 173 19.64 -9.08 3.84
CA VAL A 173 18.56 -9.01 4.83
C VAL A 173 19.14 -9.10 6.23
N LEU A 174 18.79 -8.14 7.08
CA LEU A 174 19.32 -8.03 8.42
C LEU A 174 18.46 -8.84 9.42
N ALA A 175 19.10 -9.54 10.35
CA ALA A 175 18.39 -10.22 11.42
C ALA A 175 17.77 -9.22 12.41
N ALA A 176 16.69 -9.61 13.09
CA ALA A 176 16.22 -8.87 14.23
C ALA A 176 17.24 -8.98 15.39
N PRO A 177 17.48 -7.91 16.17
CA PRO A 177 18.36 -8.00 17.34
C PRO A 177 17.71 -8.84 18.46
N ASP A 178 18.54 -9.62 19.17
CA ASP A 178 18.07 -10.43 20.30
C ASP A 178 17.74 -9.55 21.52
N ALA A 179 18.50 -8.47 21.73
CA ALA A 179 18.32 -7.51 22.81
C ALA A 179 18.52 -6.07 22.27
N ILE A 180 17.84 -5.12 22.87
CA ILE A 180 17.93 -3.70 22.53
C ILE A 180 18.23 -2.91 23.81
N GLY A 181 19.40 -2.26 23.87
CA GLY A 181 19.70 -1.33 24.93
C GLY A 181 18.70 -0.16 24.89
N SER A 182 18.03 0.13 26.03
CA SER A 182 16.97 1.16 26.06
C SER A 182 17.27 2.28 27.04
N SER A 183 16.76 3.48 26.75
CA SER A 183 16.69 4.61 27.71
C SER A 183 15.47 4.54 28.64
N GLY A 184 14.63 3.51 28.49
CA GLY A 184 13.37 3.38 29.23
C GLY A 184 12.16 4.01 28.53
N ARG A 185 10.97 3.84 29.14
CA ARG A 185 9.72 4.46 28.68
C ARG A 185 9.55 5.82 29.34
N VAL A 186 9.16 6.83 28.56
CA VAL A 186 8.90 8.19 29.09
C VAL A 186 7.51 8.29 29.73
N ASP A 187 6.54 7.50 29.24
CA ASP A 187 5.17 7.45 29.76
C ASP A 187 4.85 6.03 30.24
N GLY A 188 4.38 5.91 31.47
CA GLY A 188 4.01 4.63 32.09
C GLY A 188 2.71 4.01 31.54
N ARG A 189 1.98 4.68 30.63
CA ARG A 189 0.72 4.16 30.08
C ARG A 189 0.96 3.01 29.14
N ARG A 190 0.03 2.07 29.13
CA ARG A 190 0.07 0.93 28.21
C ARG A 190 -0.29 1.39 26.78
N VAL A 191 0.32 0.75 25.78
CA VAL A 191 0.05 1.03 24.37
C VAL A 191 -1.43 0.87 24.02
N GLU A 192 -2.09 -0.15 24.60
CA GLU A 192 -3.52 -0.44 24.38
C GLU A 192 -4.45 0.66 24.87
N ASP A 193 -4.04 1.42 25.89
CA ASP A 193 -4.83 2.51 26.49
C ASP A 193 -4.71 3.80 25.66
N LEU A 194 -3.63 3.94 24.89
CA LEU A 194 -3.35 5.08 24.04
C LEU A 194 -3.91 4.93 22.62
N LEU A 195 -4.04 3.68 22.14
CA LEU A 195 -4.60 3.38 20.83
C LEU A 195 -6.12 3.21 20.95
N GLU A 196 -6.85 4.12 20.31
CA GLU A 196 -8.31 4.08 20.25
C GLU A 196 -8.81 2.73 19.70
N ARG A 197 -9.83 2.16 20.33
CA ARG A 197 -10.50 0.96 19.83
C ARG A 197 -11.31 1.31 18.59
N VAL A 198 -10.94 0.71 17.47
CA VAL A 198 -11.63 0.90 16.18
C VAL A 198 -12.26 -0.41 15.78
N THR A 199 -13.57 -0.39 15.55
CA THR A 199 -14.28 -1.51 14.91
C THR A 199 -14.08 -1.39 13.40
N PRO A 200 -13.52 -2.43 12.74
CA PRO A 200 -13.37 -2.41 11.29
C PRO A 200 -14.76 -2.45 10.61
N SER A 201 -14.85 -1.92 9.42
CA SER A 201 -16.06 -1.99 8.61
C SER A 201 -16.22 -3.32 7.88
N ALA A 202 -15.12 -4.05 7.72
CA ALA A 202 -15.10 -5.39 7.14
C ALA A 202 -15.35 -6.46 8.22
N ASP A 203 -15.72 -7.66 7.76
CA ASP A 203 -15.86 -8.83 8.60
C ASP A 203 -14.49 -9.22 9.20
N LEU A 204 -14.41 -9.27 10.53
CA LEU A 204 -13.19 -9.60 11.26
C LEU A 204 -12.59 -10.94 10.85
N ALA A 205 -13.44 -11.95 10.55
CA ALA A 205 -13.00 -13.27 10.14
C ALA A 205 -12.28 -13.27 8.77
N LEU A 206 -12.48 -12.22 7.97
CA LEU A 206 -11.89 -12.08 6.64
C LEU A 206 -10.66 -11.16 6.63
N LEU A 207 -10.42 -10.41 7.71
CA LEU A 207 -9.26 -9.53 7.82
C LEU A 207 -8.00 -10.32 8.19
N PRO A 208 -6.83 -9.91 7.68
CA PRO A 208 -5.56 -10.56 8.02
C PRO A 208 -5.18 -10.30 9.48
N VAL A 209 -4.56 -11.28 10.14
CA VAL A 209 -4.00 -11.11 11.48
C VAL A 209 -2.86 -10.07 11.43
N PRO A 210 -2.90 -9.00 12.26
CA PRO A 210 -1.84 -7.99 12.29
C PRO A 210 -0.59 -8.48 13.01
N GLY A 211 0.55 -7.80 12.78
CA GLY A 211 1.83 -8.07 13.44
C GLY A 211 2.88 -8.72 12.54
N GLU A 212 4.15 -8.52 12.91
CA GLU A 212 5.31 -8.97 12.13
C GLU A 212 5.37 -10.49 11.98
N ASP A 213 5.15 -11.24 13.07
CA ASP A 213 5.21 -12.71 13.04
C ASP A 213 4.17 -13.29 12.08
N ALA A 214 2.91 -12.82 12.18
CA ALA A 214 1.85 -13.25 11.27
C ALA A 214 2.13 -12.87 9.80
N ALA A 215 2.79 -11.73 9.56
CA ALA A 215 3.23 -11.32 8.23
C ALA A 215 4.33 -12.25 7.68
N ARG A 216 5.31 -12.60 8.50
CA ARG A 216 6.40 -13.51 8.12
C ARG A 216 5.90 -14.94 7.89
N GLU A 217 4.91 -15.41 8.64
CA GLU A 217 4.23 -16.67 8.38
C GLU A 217 3.49 -16.65 7.03
N ARG A 218 2.81 -15.55 6.68
CA ARG A 218 2.19 -15.38 5.35
C ARG A 218 3.22 -15.42 4.23
N LEU A 219 4.36 -14.74 4.41
CA LEU A 219 5.46 -14.77 3.46
C LEU A 219 6.03 -16.19 3.32
N ALA A 220 6.25 -16.91 4.42
CA ALA A 220 6.76 -18.27 4.41
C ALA A 220 5.79 -19.21 3.67
N ARG A 221 4.49 -19.14 3.96
CA ARG A 221 3.47 -19.92 3.23
C ARG A 221 3.48 -19.60 1.73
N TRP A 222 3.55 -18.31 1.36
CA TRP A 222 3.59 -17.91 -0.04
C TRP A 222 4.83 -18.43 -0.76
N THR A 223 6.01 -18.23 -0.20
CA THR A 223 7.28 -18.62 -0.84
C THR A 223 7.49 -20.14 -0.86
N GLY A 224 6.89 -20.88 0.06
CA GLY A 224 6.86 -22.34 0.10
C GLY A 224 5.72 -22.98 -0.72
N SER A 225 4.79 -22.17 -1.23
CA SER A 225 3.64 -22.67 -1.98
C SER A 225 3.95 -22.89 -3.45
N PRO A 226 3.40 -23.95 -4.08
CA PRO A 226 3.40 -24.11 -5.54
C PRO A 226 2.74 -22.93 -6.29
N ALA A 227 1.87 -22.15 -5.62
CA ALA A 227 1.20 -21.01 -6.22
C ALA A 227 2.18 -19.91 -6.69
N LEU A 228 3.31 -19.71 -6.00
CA LEU A 228 4.35 -18.78 -6.47
C LEU A 228 4.95 -19.23 -7.82
N GLY A 229 5.15 -20.52 -8.02
CA GLY A 229 5.61 -21.08 -9.31
C GLY A 229 4.60 -20.87 -10.44
N ARG A 230 3.31 -21.00 -10.12
CA ARG A 230 2.19 -20.81 -11.07
C ARG A 230 1.69 -19.37 -11.14
N TYR A 231 2.30 -18.43 -10.46
CA TYR A 231 1.82 -17.05 -10.37
C TYR A 231 1.63 -16.37 -11.73
N ALA A 232 2.43 -16.71 -12.74
CA ALA A 232 2.28 -16.16 -14.08
C ALA A 232 0.92 -16.50 -14.73
N THR A 233 0.39 -17.68 -14.45
CA THR A 233 -0.90 -18.18 -14.98
C THR A 233 -2.07 -17.85 -14.06
N ASP A 234 -1.88 -18.01 -12.74
CA ASP A 234 -2.97 -18.00 -11.76
C ASP A 234 -3.29 -16.60 -11.22
N ARG A 235 -2.36 -15.65 -11.32
CA ARG A 235 -2.50 -14.29 -10.75
C ARG A 235 -3.74 -13.51 -11.21
N ASP A 236 -4.28 -13.83 -12.36
CA ASP A 236 -5.44 -13.16 -12.95
C ASP A 236 -6.75 -13.93 -12.71
N ARG A 237 -6.70 -15.15 -12.17
CA ARG A 237 -7.86 -15.98 -11.85
C ARG A 237 -8.52 -15.50 -10.56
N LEU A 238 -9.79 -15.07 -10.65
CA LEU A 238 -10.56 -14.55 -9.53
C LEU A 238 -11.03 -15.68 -8.58
N ASP A 239 -11.26 -16.85 -9.14
CA ASP A 239 -11.74 -18.06 -8.46
C ASP A 239 -10.64 -18.80 -7.67
N LEU A 240 -9.36 -18.48 -7.93
CA LEU A 240 -8.22 -19.12 -7.27
C LEU A 240 -7.64 -18.26 -6.15
N ASP A 241 -7.07 -18.90 -5.13
CA ASP A 241 -6.18 -18.22 -4.17
C ASP A 241 -4.75 -18.20 -4.68
N GLY A 242 -4.56 -17.58 -5.85
CA GLY A 242 -3.32 -17.53 -6.63
C GLY A 242 -2.43 -16.32 -6.38
N THR A 243 -2.68 -15.55 -5.29
CA THR A 243 -1.92 -14.31 -4.98
C THR A 243 -1.37 -14.33 -3.56
N SER A 244 -0.29 -13.58 -3.33
CA SER A 244 0.42 -13.57 -2.04
C SER A 244 -0.37 -12.94 -0.88
N ARG A 245 -1.28 -12.01 -1.18
CA ARG A 245 -1.99 -11.18 -0.20
C ARG A 245 -1.07 -10.49 0.83
N LEU A 246 0.14 -10.08 0.42
CA LEU A 246 1.11 -9.38 1.27
C LEU A 246 0.99 -7.86 1.23
N GLY A 247 -0.04 -7.32 0.57
CA GLY A 247 -0.21 -5.88 0.38
C GLY A 247 -0.26 -5.09 1.68
N GLN A 248 -1.04 -5.53 2.67
CA GLN A 248 -1.13 -4.88 3.98
C GLN A 248 0.17 -4.96 4.77
N ASP A 249 0.92 -6.05 4.63
CA ASP A 249 2.19 -6.26 5.33
C ASP A 249 3.27 -5.32 4.80
N LEU A 250 3.35 -5.17 3.47
CA LEU A 250 4.23 -4.20 2.83
C LEU A 250 3.77 -2.75 3.07
N ARG A 251 2.45 -2.51 3.18
CA ARG A 251 1.90 -1.17 3.46
C ARG A 251 2.30 -0.65 4.84
N TRP A 252 2.28 -1.51 5.85
CA TRP A 252 2.64 -1.17 7.23
C TRP A 252 4.07 -1.51 7.59
N GLY A 253 4.83 -2.05 6.60
CA GLY A 253 6.22 -2.43 6.78
C GLY A 253 6.44 -3.51 7.83
N LEU A 254 5.46 -4.41 8.00
CA LEU A 254 5.60 -5.64 8.79
C LEU A 254 6.54 -6.62 8.09
N LEU A 255 6.65 -6.50 6.77
CA LEU A 255 7.66 -7.16 5.94
C LEU A 255 8.54 -6.10 5.28
N SER A 256 9.83 -6.37 5.27
CA SER A 256 10.77 -5.64 4.43
C SER A 256 10.55 -6.03 2.96
N PRO A 257 10.45 -5.07 2.03
CA PRO A 257 10.42 -5.38 0.60
C PRO A 257 11.68 -6.14 0.14
N ALA A 258 12.85 -5.87 0.71
CA ALA A 258 14.08 -6.58 0.41
C ALA A 258 14.01 -8.06 0.86
N GLU A 259 13.44 -8.36 2.04
CA GLU A 259 13.20 -9.74 2.47
C GLU A 259 12.25 -10.47 1.52
N VAL A 260 11.16 -9.80 1.10
CA VAL A 260 10.20 -10.41 0.15
C VAL A 260 10.88 -10.74 -1.17
N VAL A 261 11.73 -9.86 -1.70
CA VAL A 261 12.53 -10.14 -2.90
C VAL A 261 13.48 -11.31 -2.65
N ALA A 262 14.30 -11.25 -1.61
CA ALA A 262 15.31 -12.29 -1.31
C ALA A 262 14.70 -13.69 -1.19
N ARG A 263 13.49 -13.81 -0.60
CA ARG A 263 12.77 -15.07 -0.45
C ARG A 263 11.98 -15.50 -1.70
N SER A 264 11.84 -14.62 -2.68
CA SER A 264 11.06 -14.87 -3.90
C SER A 264 11.92 -15.10 -5.14
N VAL A 265 13.22 -14.78 -5.10
CA VAL A 265 14.13 -15.04 -6.22
C VAL A 265 14.27 -16.53 -6.49
N GLY A 266 14.60 -16.87 -7.73
CA GLY A 266 14.79 -18.24 -8.19
C GLY A 266 14.27 -18.44 -9.62
N PRO A 267 14.46 -19.63 -10.17
CA PRO A 267 14.05 -19.96 -11.53
C PRO A 267 12.52 -20.02 -11.66
N GLY A 268 12.03 -19.81 -12.87
CA GLY A 268 10.63 -19.96 -13.26
C GLY A 268 9.89 -18.65 -13.49
N GLU A 269 8.95 -18.68 -14.43
CA GLU A 269 8.21 -17.51 -14.88
C GLU A 269 7.33 -16.90 -13.77
N GLY A 270 6.75 -17.75 -12.92
CA GLY A 270 5.90 -17.29 -11.81
C GLY A 270 6.66 -16.39 -10.84
N ARG A 271 7.88 -16.77 -10.44
CA ARG A 271 8.73 -15.96 -9.57
C ARG A 271 9.14 -14.64 -10.22
N GLN A 272 9.55 -14.68 -11.49
CA GLN A 272 9.91 -13.47 -12.24
C GLN A 272 8.72 -12.52 -12.38
N ARG A 273 7.52 -13.09 -12.57
CA ARG A 273 6.28 -12.30 -12.64
C ARG A 273 5.94 -11.67 -11.29
N PHE A 274 6.12 -12.40 -10.19
CA PHE A 274 5.89 -11.86 -8.85
C PHE A 274 6.87 -10.74 -8.49
N LEU A 275 8.15 -10.88 -8.81
CA LEU A 275 9.14 -9.79 -8.68
C LEU A 275 8.74 -8.55 -9.49
N GLY A 276 8.12 -8.74 -10.66
CA GLY A 276 7.54 -7.65 -11.44
C GLY A 276 6.44 -6.87 -10.69
N GLU A 277 5.67 -7.52 -9.82
CA GLU A 277 4.65 -6.81 -9.01
C GLU A 277 5.29 -5.99 -7.87
N LEU A 278 6.41 -6.45 -7.30
CA LEU A 278 7.20 -5.65 -6.35
C LEU A 278 7.82 -4.44 -7.04
N ALA A 279 8.32 -4.62 -8.28
CA ALA A 279 8.79 -3.51 -9.10
C ALA A 279 7.67 -2.51 -9.43
N TRP A 280 6.42 -2.94 -9.68
CA TRP A 280 5.27 -2.05 -9.85
C TRP A 280 5.00 -1.19 -8.61
N ARG A 281 5.11 -1.78 -7.42
CA ARG A 281 4.96 -1.04 -6.16
C ARG A 281 6.00 0.08 -6.04
N ASP A 282 7.26 -0.25 -6.30
CA ASP A 282 8.35 0.73 -6.26
C ASP A 282 8.22 1.77 -7.38
N PHE A 283 7.77 1.37 -8.57
CA PHE A 283 7.52 2.28 -9.69
C PHE A 283 6.46 3.34 -9.35
N TYR A 284 5.34 2.96 -8.73
CA TYR A 284 4.33 3.95 -8.32
C TYR A 284 4.85 4.89 -7.22
N ALA A 285 5.67 4.40 -6.30
CA ALA A 285 6.33 5.25 -5.32
C ALA A 285 7.35 6.20 -5.98
N HIS A 286 8.14 5.70 -6.93
CA HIS A 286 9.08 6.49 -7.74
C HIS A 286 8.36 7.59 -8.54
N LEU A 287 7.24 7.28 -9.20
CA LEU A 287 6.44 8.27 -9.90
C LEU A 287 5.95 9.38 -8.97
N LEU A 288 5.41 8.99 -7.81
CA LEU A 288 4.86 9.96 -6.86
C LEU A 288 5.96 10.80 -6.18
N TRP A 289 7.14 10.22 -5.98
CA TRP A 289 8.33 10.91 -5.48
C TRP A 289 8.77 12.04 -6.42
N HIS A 290 8.89 11.74 -7.71
CA HIS A 290 9.36 12.70 -8.71
C HIS A 290 8.28 13.68 -9.16
N GLN A 291 7.00 13.31 -9.04
CA GLN A 291 5.87 14.17 -9.42
C GLN A 291 4.75 14.17 -8.36
N PRO A 292 4.96 14.81 -7.21
CA PRO A 292 4.02 14.77 -6.08
C PRO A 292 2.64 15.34 -6.39
N ARG A 293 2.49 16.21 -7.41
CA ARG A 293 1.19 16.73 -7.85
C ARG A 293 0.25 15.61 -8.33
N ALA A 294 0.80 14.49 -8.83
CA ALA A 294 0.02 13.34 -9.30
C ALA A 294 -0.83 12.69 -8.20
N ALA A 295 -0.54 12.96 -6.92
CA ALA A 295 -1.40 12.56 -5.80
C ALA A 295 -2.82 13.16 -5.86
N ARG A 296 -3.04 14.23 -6.64
CA ARG A 296 -4.32 14.95 -6.71
C ARG A 296 -4.76 15.34 -8.13
N ALA A 297 -3.85 15.26 -9.09
CA ALA A 297 -4.08 15.64 -10.49
C ALA A 297 -3.73 14.49 -11.43
N SER A 298 -4.31 14.49 -12.61
CA SER A 298 -3.94 13.55 -13.67
C SER A 298 -2.47 13.75 -14.06
N TRP A 299 -1.76 12.65 -14.26
CA TRP A 299 -0.38 12.72 -14.75
C TRP A 299 -0.33 13.40 -16.12
N ARG A 300 -1.30 13.10 -16.99
CA ARG A 300 -1.48 13.72 -18.30
C ARG A 300 -2.40 14.94 -18.19
N PRO A 301 -1.87 16.19 -18.32
CA PRO A 301 -2.69 17.40 -18.13
C PRO A 301 -3.90 17.48 -19.05
N ALA A 302 -3.80 17.06 -20.31
CA ALA A 302 -4.93 17.06 -21.24
C ALA A 302 -6.13 16.25 -20.74
N LEU A 303 -5.91 15.17 -19.98
CA LEU A 303 -6.97 14.34 -19.43
C LEU A 303 -7.52 14.84 -18.06
N GLU A 304 -7.02 15.97 -17.56
CA GLU A 304 -7.65 16.66 -16.43
C GLU A 304 -9.00 17.29 -16.83
N GLN A 305 -9.19 17.57 -18.12
CA GLN A 305 -10.39 18.21 -18.68
C GLN A 305 -11.48 17.20 -19.10
N VAL A 306 -11.34 15.93 -18.80
CA VAL A 306 -12.38 14.93 -19.04
C VAL A 306 -13.67 15.34 -18.33
N ALA A 307 -14.76 15.41 -19.09
CA ALA A 307 -16.08 15.70 -18.52
C ALA A 307 -16.62 14.46 -17.78
N TRP A 308 -16.45 14.47 -16.46
CA TRP A 308 -16.86 13.37 -15.60
C TRP A 308 -18.32 13.44 -15.21
N GLU A 309 -18.97 12.27 -15.16
CA GLU A 309 -20.34 12.10 -14.61
C GLU A 309 -20.36 12.35 -13.10
N ARG A 310 -21.47 12.98 -12.61
CA ARG A 310 -21.66 13.33 -11.21
C ARG A 310 -22.98 12.84 -10.61
N ASP A 311 -23.76 12.05 -11.35
CA ASP A 311 -25.03 11.52 -10.83
C ASP A 311 -24.77 10.61 -9.61
N PRO A 312 -25.26 11.00 -8.42
CA PRO A 312 -25.05 10.23 -7.20
C PRO A 312 -25.66 8.82 -7.30
N ARG A 313 -26.75 8.63 -8.07
CA ARG A 313 -27.41 7.32 -8.22
C ARG A 313 -26.48 6.31 -8.90
N VAL A 314 -25.73 6.77 -9.89
CA VAL A 314 -24.75 5.94 -10.63
C VAL A 314 -23.58 5.57 -9.73
N ILE A 315 -23.09 6.52 -8.93
CA ILE A 315 -22.00 6.34 -7.98
C ILE A 315 -22.43 5.39 -6.86
N ASP A 316 -23.63 5.55 -6.30
CA ASP A 316 -24.16 4.70 -5.23
C ASP A 316 -24.42 3.27 -5.70
N ALA A 317 -24.87 3.08 -6.94
CA ALA A 317 -25.03 1.76 -7.51
C ALA A 317 -23.67 1.02 -7.59
N TRP A 318 -22.60 1.72 -7.97
CA TRP A 318 -21.25 1.16 -7.98
C TRP A 318 -20.74 0.88 -6.55
N TYR A 319 -20.89 1.82 -5.63
CA TYR A 319 -20.49 1.66 -4.22
C TYR A 319 -21.16 0.43 -3.57
N SER A 320 -22.43 0.24 -3.83
CA SER A 320 -23.22 -0.83 -3.22
C SER A 320 -23.12 -2.18 -3.94
N GLY A 321 -22.40 -2.26 -5.05
CA GLY A 321 -22.31 -3.47 -5.88
C GLY A 321 -23.70 -3.87 -6.43
N ARG A 322 -24.38 -2.91 -7.07
CA ARG A 322 -25.71 -3.03 -7.66
C ARG A 322 -25.77 -2.45 -9.08
N THR A 323 -24.72 -2.68 -9.84
CA THR A 323 -24.60 -2.17 -11.22
C THR A 323 -25.32 -3.04 -12.25
N GLY A 324 -25.68 -4.27 -11.89
CA GLY A 324 -26.23 -5.26 -12.79
C GLY A 324 -25.17 -6.00 -13.63
N PHE A 325 -23.88 -5.75 -13.35
CA PHE A 325 -22.77 -6.52 -13.91
C PHE A 325 -22.19 -7.43 -12.81
N PRO A 326 -22.48 -8.76 -12.81
CA PRO A 326 -22.16 -9.63 -11.69
C PRO A 326 -20.71 -9.58 -11.20
N VAL A 327 -19.74 -9.53 -12.10
CA VAL A 327 -18.31 -9.45 -11.71
C VAL A 327 -17.95 -8.14 -11.01
N VAL A 328 -18.55 -7.03 -11.43
CA VAL A 328 -18.35 -5.71 -10.80
C VAL A 328 -18.98 -5.73 -9.41
N ASP A 329 -20.20 -6.20 -9.31
CA ASP A 329 -20.98 -6.23 -8.08
C ASP A 329 -20.34 -7.19 -7.05
N ALA A 330 -19.89 -8.37 -7.49
CA ALA A 330 -19.14 -9.31 -6.67
C ALA A 330 -17.85 -8.70 -6.12
N ALA A 331 -17.12 -7.96 -6.96
CA ALA A 331 -15.88 -7.30 -6.56
C ALA A 331 -16.10 -6.19 -5.53
N MET A 332 -17.13 -5.38 -5.70
CA MET A 332 -17.47 -4.33 -4.73
C MET A 332 -17.94 -4.90 -3.40
N ARG A 333 -18.71 -6.01 -3.41
CA ARG A 333 -19.07 -6.72 -2.17
C ARG A 333 -17.87 -7.42 -1.52
N GLN A 334 -16.94 -7.98 -2.30
CA GLN A 334 -15.67 -8.46 -1.75
C GLN A 334 -14.95 -7.36 -0.99
N LEU A 335 -14.80 -6.19 -1.60
CA LEU A 335 -14.12 -5.05 -1.01
C LEU A 335 -14.73 -4.66 0.34
N THR A 336 -16.04 -4.47 0.39
CA THR A 336 -16.72 -3.98 1.59
C THR A 336 -16.75 -5.02 2.71
N ARG A 337 -16.92 -6.32 2.36
CA ARG A 337 -16.99 -7.40 3.35
C ARG A 337 -15.64 -7.86 3.86
N SER A 338 -14.59 -7.87 3.02
CA SER A 338 -13.28 -8.41 3.40
C SER A 338 -12.20 -7.37 3.62
N GLY A 339 -12.44 -6.09 3.29
CA GLY A 339 -11.40 -5.08 3.31
C GLY A 339 -10.29 -5.30 2.26
N TRP A 340 -10.50 -6.21 1.32
CA TRP A 340 -9.55 -6.59 0.28
C TRP A 340 -10.27 -6.87 -1.04
N MET A 341 -9.58 -6.66 -2.15
CA MET A 341 -10.08 -7.00 -3.49
C MET A 341 -8.94 -7.57 -4.33
N HIS A 342 -9.21 -8.63 -5.08
CA HIS A 342 -8.26 -9.21 -6.03
C HIS A 342 -7.80 -8.19 -7.07
N ASN A 343 -6.51 -8.18 -7.47
CA ASN A 343 -5.99 -7.16 -8.39
C ASN A 343 -6.76 -7.08 -9.72
N ARG A 344 -7.09 -8.21 -10.34
CA ARG A 344 -7.88 -8.23 -11.57
C ARG A 344 -9.27 -7.60 -11.36
N ALA A 345 -9.91 -7.86 -10.23
CA ALA A 345 -11.18 -7.23 -9.87
C ALA A 345 -11.04 -5.71 -9.69
N ARG A 346 -9.94 -5.22 -9.06
CA ARG A 346 -9.65 -3.77 -8.97
C ARG A 346 -9.57 -3.14 -10.36
N MET A 347 -8.90 -3.79 -11.31
CA MET A 347 -8.79 -3.29 -12.69
C MET A 347 -10.16 -3.25 -13.40
N ILE A 348 -10.99 -4.28 -13.23
CA ILE A 348 -12.33 -4.38 -13.84
C ILE A 348 -13.23 -3.28 -13.28
N THR A 349 -13.32 -3.15 -11.95
CA THR A 349 -14.20 -2.19 -11.28
C THR A 349 -13.76 -0.74 -11.51
N ALA A 350 -12.46 -0.47 -11.55
CA ALA A 350 -11.93 0.86 -11.85
C ALA A 350 -12.16 1.26 -13.31
N SER A 351 -11.94 0.34 -14.25
CA SER A 351 -12.27 0.55 -15.66
C SER A 351 -13.78 0.75 -15.86
N PHE A 352 -14.63 0.02 -15.12
CA PHE A 352 -16.07 0.18 -15.19
C PHE A 352 -16.50 1.57 -14.69
N LEU A 353 -16.04 1.99 -13.53
CA LEU A 353 -16.35 3.31 -12.98
C LEU A 353 -15.98 4.43 -13.97
N THR A 354 -14.75 4.40 -14.47
CA THR A 354 -14.19 5.51 -15.25
C THR A 354 -14.63 5.50 -16.72
N LYS A 355 -14.87 4.31 -17.32
CA LYS A 355 -15.17 4.17 -18.76
C LYS A 355 -16.65 3.90 -19.04
N HIS A 356 -17.33 3.09 -18.22
CA HIS A 356 -18.75 2.79 -18.45
C HIS A 356 -19.63 3.84 -17.78
N LEU A 357 -19.33 4.18 -16.53
CA LEU A 357 -20.09 5.17 -15.79
C LEU A 357 -19.62 6.61 -16.02
N GLY A 358 -18.41 6.80 -16.54
CA GLY A 358 -17.84 8.12 -16.79
C GLY A 358 -17.51 8.92 -15.53
N VAL A 359 -17.41 8.28 -14.36
CA VAL A 359 -17.16 8.94 -13.06
C VAL A 359 -15.67 9.19 -12.86
N ASP A 360 -15.33 10.31 -12.22
CA ASP A 360 -13.97 10.71 -11.90
C ASP A 360 -13.26 9.60 -11.10
N TRP A 361 -12.06 9.24 -11.54
CA TRP A 361 -11.23 8.22 -10.91
C TRP A 361 -10.91 8.53 -9.42
N ARG A 362 -10.91 9.81 -9.03
CA ARG A 362 -10.65 10.24 -7.64
C ARG A 362 -11.75 9.79 -6.68
N VAL A 363 -12.98 9.66 -7.17
CA VAL A 363 -14.12 9.11 -6.41
C VAL A 363 -13.86 7.64 -6.06
N GLY A 364 -13.43 6.86 -7.04
CA GLY A 364 -13.09 5.46 -6.83
C GLY A 364 -11.81 5.28 -5.99
N GLU A 365 -10.77 6.10 -6.23
CA GLU A 365 -9.55 6.14 -5.42
C GLU A 365 -9.87 6.32 -3.93
N GLN A 366 -10.71 7.29 -3.60
CA GLN A 366 -11.10 7.58 -2.24
C GLN A 366 -11.92 6.43 -1.63
N TYR A 367 -12.83 5.84 -2.40
CA TYR A 367 -13.64 4.71 -1.93
C TYR A 367 -12.77 3.49 -1.63
N PHE A 368 -11.82 3.16 -2.50
CA PHE A 368 -10.87 2.08 -2.25
C PHE A 368 -10.01 2.37 -1.01
N MET A 369 -9.49 3.58 -0.88
CA MET A 369 -8.74 3.98 0.31
C MET A 369 -9.59 3.93 1.58
N LYS A 370 -10.89 4.10 1.53
CA LYS A 370 -11.78 3.97 2.69
C LYS A 370 -11.94 2.51 3.15
N HIS A 371 -11.95 1.55 2.23
CA HIS A 371 -12.26 0.14 2.54
C HIS A 371 -11.03 -0.77 2.58
N LEU A 372 -10.02 -0.58 1.73
CA LEU A 372 -8.87 -1.46 1.65
C LEU A 372 -8.01 -1.45 2.92
N VAL A 373 -7.73 -2.63 3.48
CA VAL A 373 -6.76 -2.82 4.56
C VAL A 373 -5.32 -2.61 4.07
N ASP A 374 -5.06 -2.92 2.80
CA ASP A 374 -3.78 -2.77 2.12
C ASP A 374 -3.64 -1.43 1.35
N GLY A 375 -4.58 -0.50 1.54
CA GLY A 375 -4.62 0.76 0.80
C GLY A 375 -3.33 1.58 0.94
N ASP A 376 -2.50 1.59 -0.10
CA ASP A 376 -1.28 2.40 -0.21
C ASP A 376 -1.50 3.59 -1.14
N PRO A 377 -1.14 4.83 -0.74
CA PRO A 377 -1.40 6.01 -1.55
C PRO A 377 -0.76 5.98 -2.94
N ALA A 378 0.46 5.48 -3.08
CA ALA A 378 1.16 5.45 -4.37
C ALA A 378 0.56 4.37 -5.29
N SER A 379 0.41 3.15 -4.78
CA SER A 379 -0.13 2.02 -5.56
C SER A 379 -1.60 2.22 -5.93
N ASN A 380 -2.42 2.74 -5.00
CA ASN A 380 -3.83 2.99 -5.26
C ASN A 380 -4.02 4.12 -6.29
N ASN A 381 -3.33 5.25 -6.10
CA ASN A 381 -3.35 6.37 -7.05
C ASN A 381 -2.88 5.94 -8.44
N GLY A 382 -1.72 5.28 -8.52
CA GLY A 382 -1.16 4.80 -9.78
C GLY A 382 -2.08 3.81 -10.50
N GLY A 383 -2.68 2.86 -9.76
CA GLY A 383 -3.64 1.89 -10.31
C GLY A 383 -4.91 2.52 -10.85
N TRP A 384 -5.47 3.53 -10.13
CA TRP A 384 -6.63 4.29 -10.58
C TRP A 384 -6.33 5.11 -11.83
N GLN A 385 -5.21 5.83 -11.86
CA GLN A 385 -4.80 6.59 -13.04
C GLN A 385 -4.45 5.68 -14.22
N TRP A 386 -3.92 4.48 -13.96
CA TRP A 386 -3.72 3.47 -14.99
C TRP A 386 -5.05 3.06 -15.64
N ALA A 387 -6.06 2.71 -14.86
CA ALA A 387 -7.39 2.30 -15.35
C ALA A 387 -8.13 3.44 -16.05
N ALA A 388 -8.03 4.66 -15.52
CA ALA A 388 -8.62 5.87 -16.09
C ALA A 388 -7.88 6.38 -17.33
N SER A 389 -6.72 5.82 -17.69
CA SER A 389 -5.84 6.29 -18.77
C SER A 389 -5.22 7.68 -18.55
N THR A 390 -5.31 8.21 -17.34
CA THR A 390 -4.77 9.52 -16.96
C THR A 390 -3.31 9.45 -16.47
N GLY A 391 -2.80 8.25 -16.19
CA GLY A 391 -1.44 7.98 -15.73
C GLY A 391 -0.39 8.08 -16.84
N THR A 392 0.90 8.00 -16.45
CA THR A 392 2.02 8.12 -17.40
C THR A 392 2.19 6.88 -18.27
N ASP A 393 2.14 5.69 -17.68
CA ASP A 393 2.21 4.39 -18.39
C ASP A 393 0.85 3.68 -18.31
N ALA A 394 -0.21 4.45 -18.55
CA ALA A 394 -1.57 4.01 -18.38
C ALA A 394 -2.05 3.16 -19.56
N GLN A 395 -3.08 2.37 -19.29
CA GLN A 395 -3.82 1.68 -20.33
C GLN A 395 -4.26 2.68 -21.41
N PRO A 396 -4.10 2.37 -22.72
CA PRO A 396 -4.61 3.23 -23.78
C PRO A 396 -6.09 3.54 -23.61
N TRP A 397 -6.49 4.79 -23.77
CA TRP A 397 -7.86 5.25 -23.51
C TRP A 397 -8.93 4.53 -24.34
N PHE A 398 -8.59 4.06 -25.53
CA PHE A 398 -9.49 3.32 -26.41
C PHE A 398 -9.66 1.83 -26.02
N ARG A 399 -8.82 1.31 -25.11
CA ARG A 399 -8.92 -0.05 -24.60
C ARG A 399 -9.87 -0.07 -23.39
N ILE A 400 -11.12 -0.38 -23.62
CA ILE A 400 -12.19 -0.45 -22.63
C ILE A 400 -12.52 -1.92 -22.38
N PHE A 401 -12.46 -2.35 -21.13
CA PHE A 401 -12.81 -3.73 -20.77
C PHE A 401 -14.30 -3.97 -21.00
N ASN A 402 -14.65 -5.14 -21.53
CA ASN A 402 -16.01 -5.66 -21.43
C ASN A 402 -16.10 -6.47 -20.13
N PRO A 403 -16.90 -6.05 -19.14
CA PRO A 403 -16.94 -6.71 -17.83
C PRO A 403 -17.33 -8.19 -17.91
N THR A 404 -18.31 -8.53 -18.76
CA THR A 404 -18.75 -9.92 -18.96
C THR A 404 -17.65 -10.79 -19.56
N LEU A 405 -16.93 -10.31 -20.59
CA LEU A 405 -15.82 -11.06 -21.18
C LEU A 405 -14.65 -11.20 -20.20
N GLN A 406 -14.42 -10.19 -19.35
CA GLN A 406 -13.42 -10.31 -18.27
C GLN A 406 -13.86 -11.37 -17.25
N ALA A 407 -15.14 -11.42 -16.91
CA ALA A 407 -15.68 -12.42 -15.98
C ALA A 407 -15.49 -13.84 -16.54
N VAL A 408 -15.95 -14.10 -17.75
CA VAL A 408 -15.80 -15.42 -18.42
C VAL A 408 -14.33 -15.87 -18.47
N ARG A 409 -13.41 -14.92 -18.73
CA ARG A 409 -11.99 -15.25 -18.83
C ARG A 409 -11.33 -15.55 -17.47
N HIS A 410 -11.72 -14.83 -16.42
CA HIS A 410 -11.00 -14.85 -15.14
C HIS A 410 -11.76 -15.56 -13.99
N ASP A 411 -12.99 -15.94 -14.23
CA ASP A 411 -13.88 -16.73 -13.37
C ASP A 411 -14.73 -17.69 -14.25
N PRO A 412 -14.11 -18.60 -15.01
CA PRO A 412 -14.80 -19.35 -16.06
C PRO A 412 -15.99 -20.16 -15.57
N ASP A 413 -15.92 -20.68 -14.35
CA ASP A 413 -16.98 -21.47 -13.74
C ASP A 413 -17.93 -20.65 -12.83
N GLY A 414 -17.68 -19.34 -12.69
CA GLY A 414 -18.49 -18.44 -11.87
C GLY A 414 -18.33 -18.63 -10.35
N ALA A 415 -17.25 -19.27 -9.92
CA ALA A 415 -17.02 -19.56 -8.50
C ALA A 415 -16.79 -18.27 -7.68
N TYR A 416 -16.09 -17.29 -8.25
CA TYR A 416 -15.91 -15.99 -7.64
C TYR A 416 -17.23 -15.21 -7.50
N VAL A 417 -18.00 -15.11 -8.59
CA VAL A 417 -19.30 -14.45 -8.57
C VAL A 417 -20.22 -15.12 -7.56
N ARG A 418 -20.32 -16.46 -7.58
CA ARG A 418 -21.16 -17.22 -6.66
C ARG A 418 -20.81 -17.01 -5.19
N ARG A 419 -19.52 -16.87 -4.90
CA ARG A 419 -19.03 -16.60 -3.53
C ARG A 419 -19.50 -15.26 -2.99
N TRP A 420 -19.54 -14.23 -3.82
CA TRP A 420 -19.83 -12.86 -3.38
C TRP A 420 -21.25 -12.38 -3.69
N LEU A 421 -21.95 -13.11 -4.58
CA LEU A 421 -23.35 -12.91 -4.94
C LEU A 421 -24.13 -14.21 -4.74
N PRO A 422 -24.41 -14.61 -3.49
CA PRO A 422 -25.09 -15.88 -3.21
C PRO A 422 -26.49 -15.96 -3.84
N GLU A 423 -27.13 -14.84 -4.15
CA GLU A 423 -28.39 -14.78 -4.88
C GLU A 423 -28.31 -15.34 -6.31
N LEU A 424 -27.10 -15.43 -6.88
CA LEU A 424 -26.85 -16.03 -8.20
C LEU A 424 -26.35 -17.49 -8.12
N ALA A 425 -26.27 -18.08 -6.93
CA ALA A 425 -25.67 -19.40 -6.73
C ALA A 425 -26.34 -20.51 -7.54
N GLY A 426 -27.64 -20.35 -7.87
CA GLY A 426 -28.41 -21.31 -8.68
C GLY A 426 -28.07 -21.31 -10.18
N LEU A 427 -27.31 -20.29 -10.67
CA LEU A 427 -26.94 -20.24 -12.08
C LEU A 427 -25.63 -21.02 -12.32
N ALA A 428 -25.64 -21.90 -13.33
CA ALA A 428 -24.51 -22.76 -13.65
C ALA A 428 -23.59 -22.14 -14.72
N GLY A 429 -22.28 -22.43 -14.61
CA GLY A 429 -21.27 -22.08 -15.62
C GLY A 429 -21.28 -20.60 -15.99
N VAL A 430 -21.13 -20.31 -17.26
CA VAL A 430 -21.05 -18.94 -17.79
C VAL A 430 -22.37 -18.14 -17.69
N ALA A 431 -23.52 -18.80 -17.49
CA ALA A 431 -24.81 -18.11 -17.33
C ALA A 431 -24.84 -17.17 -16.13
N ILE A 432 -24.02 -17.40 -15.12
CA ILE A 432 -23.89 -16.52 -13.94
C ILE A 432 -23.33 -15.14 -14.30
N HIS A 433 -22.57 -15.03 -15.40
CA HIS A 433 -21.97 -13.76 -15.87
C HIS A 433 -22.93 -12.94 -16.75
N THR A 434 -24.00 -13.59 -17.24
CA THR A 434 -25.08 -12.98 -18.02
C THR A 434 -26.42 -13.57 -17.55
N PRO A 435 -26.87 -13.22 -16.34
CA PRO A 435 -28.10 -13.74 -15.79
C PRO A 435 -29.29 -13.44 -16.73
N PRO A 436 -30.24 -14.36 -16.89
CA PRO A 436 -31.45 -14.09 -17.65
C PRO A 436 -32.26 -12.94 -17.07
N PRO A 437 -33.11 -12.25 -17.87
CA PRO A 437 -33.97 -11.19 -17.37
C PRO A 437 -34.80 -11.63 -16.15
N GLY A 438 -34.80 -10.80 -15.11
CA GLY A 438 -35.51 -11.06 -13.85
C GLY A 438 -34.74 -11.92 -12.84
N ALA A 439 -33.66 -12.60 -13.23
CA ALA A 439 -32.81 -13.36 -12.29
C ALA A 439 -31.77 -12.51 -11.55
N TYR A 440 -31.54 -11.30 -12.02
CA TYR A 440 -30.63 -10.33 -11.38
C TYR A 440 -31.04 -8.88 -11.69
N ILE A 441 -30.35 -7.94 -11.07
CA ILE A 441 -30.51 -6.51 -11.27
C ILE A 441 -30.28 -6.16 -12.74
N THR A 442 -31.16 -5.35 -13.32
CA THR A 442 -30.99 -4.82 -14.69
C THR A 442 -29.71 -3.97 -14.76
N PRO A 443 -28.83 -4.18 -15.73
CA PRO A 443 -27.66 -3.33 -15.91
C PRO A 443 -27.99 -1.85 -16.02
N ILE A 444 -27.30 -1.01 -15.22
CA ILE A 444 -27.54 0.45 -15.17
C ILE A 444 -27.04 1.17 -16.43
N VAL A 445 -26.22 0.52 -17.24
CA VAL A 445 -25.75 1.00 -18.54
C VAL A 445 -25.66 -0.13 -19.55
N ASP A 446 -25.93 0.16 -20.82
CA ASP A 446 -25.54 -0.75 -21.91
C ASP A 446 -24.04 -0.64 -22.20
N HIS A 447 -23.35 -1.77 -22.34
CA HIS A 447 -21.91 -1.81 -22.56
C HIS A 447 -21.49 -1.12 -23.86
N ARG A 448 -22.24 -1.31 -24.97
CA ARG A 448 -21.86 -0.77 -26.28
C ARG A 448 -22.04 0.75 -26.31
N GLU A 449 -23.14 1.23 -25.77
CA GLU A 449 -23.42 2.68 -25.64
C GLU A 449 -22.41 3.36 -24.72
N ALA A 450 -22.16 2.79 -23.55
CA ALA A 450 -21.18 3.31 -22.59
C ALA A 450 -19.77 3.37 -23.20
N ARG A 451 -19.38 2.32 -23.94
CA ARG A 451 -18.11 2.31 -24.67
C ARG A 451 -18.04 3.41 -25.74
N ALA A 452 -19.10 3.62 -26.51
CA ALA A 452 -19.15 4.66 -27.54
C ALA A 452 -19.01 6.06 -26.89
N ARG A 453 -19.76 6.35 -25.80
CA ARG A 453 -19.63 7.59 -25.02
C ARG A 453 -18.20 7.82 -24.52
N ALA A 454 -17.61 6.82 -23.87
CA ALA A 454 -16.26 6.93 -23.36
C ALA A 454 -15.24 7.26 -24.47
N LEU A 455 -15.33 6.58 -25.63
CA LEU A 455 -14.45 6.86 -26.75
C LEU A 455 -14.60 8.30 -27.28
N ALA A 456 -15.81 8.86 -27.31
CA ALA A 456 -16.04 10.25 -27.70
C ALA A 456 -15.41 11.22 -26.69
N VAL A 457 -15.74 11.08 -25.40
CA VAL A 457 -15.26 11.97 -24.32
C VAL A 457 -13.72 12.00 -24.26
N TYR A 458 -13.07 10.83 -24.30
CA TYR A 458 -11.60 10.79 -24.26
C TYR A 458 -10.94 11.33 -25.53
N ARG A 459 -11.56 11.15 -26.69
CA ARG A 459 -11.10 11.73 -27.96
C ARG A 459 -11.13 13.26 -27.88
N ASP A 460 -12.24 13.81 -27.40
CA ASP A 460 -12.41 15.25 -27.30
C ASP A 460 -11.42 15.86 -26.31
N ALA A 461 -11.25 15.24 -25.13
CA ALA A 461 -10.27 15.68 -24.14
C ALA A 461 -8.81 15.63 -24.65
N THR A 462 -8.49 14.72 -25.58
CA THR A 462 -7.14 14.62 -26.17
C THR A 462 -6.91 15.52 -27.38
N ARG A 463 -7.95 16.14 -27.93
CA ARG A 463 -7.88 17.09 -29.06
C ARG A 463 -7.75 18.54 -28.64
N THR A 464 -8.13 18.85 -27.42
CA THR A 464 -7.96 20.19 -26.85
C THR A 464 -6.49 20.38 -26.48
N PRO A 465 -5.77 21.39 -27.01
CA PRO A 465 -4.33 21.59 -26.84
C PRO A 465 -3.93 21.90 -25.39
#